data_2980b08c4ed90c3d7de17f4377b31ecd
#
_entry.id   2980b08c4ed90c3d7de17f4377b31ecd
#
_cell.length_a   1.000
_cell.length_b   1.000
_cell.length_c   1.000
_cell.angle_alpha   90.00
_cell.angle_beta   90.00
_cell.angle_gamma   90.00
#
_symmetry.space_group_name_H-M   'P 1'
#
loop_
_entity.id
_entity.type
_entity.pdbx_description
1 polymer ?
#
loop_
_entity_poly.entity_id
_entity_poly.type
_entity_poly.pdbx_seq_one_letter_code
_entity_poly.pdbx_strand_id
1 'polypeptide(L)'
;MLRRLRRELSILVLPLLSVTGCVEGNLADGTPGRPDGAAGSSSTAGTGSGSGSGTGTGASAGTSSGDPSSPLLPARIRRLTNAEYENSARAVVGNTDPVTSDFAPDTRQSGYTLNDAQRVDSVLVKQISSAATKLAAQVRSNLDTLAPCANPTAGGEACAKTFIQSFATHAFRRPLGDEEVQKLVDLYKVGAEGATYADGIELIATGVLQSAGFLYLTETGNNAASSPVNLTPYETASAISYLLTASPPDADLIAAAANGQLETAEQRSAVFARLMAGGDAAARARVLRVVQEWLGTDRLVDTAKDSTKYQAFAEVKPAMVSETGAFLQRLLERKSGTVGELLGADWTVTQDQKLIALYGGSAAADGEVTLPKRRGILNQGAFLSVYAHASETGPVLRGVAVLRRLACVNLASPASLMLTVPPLQPDPTKTTRERLEIHARDPMCANCHSKIDPLGFSFEQYDGMGQLQTQDNNKPVDSATTVALNLDFDGAYENSDELASALANSAAVRECFARNVFRASAGRSADDVKVAETAYVDYWKTVPKPAPDSNHPTPASAAEGSILEALRAVITSPNFTQRRAQ
;
A
#
# COMPACT_ATOMS: atom_id res chain seq x y z
N MET A 1 -15.19 -0.25 -42.63
CA MET A 1 -16.34 -0.26 -41.73
C MET A 1 -15.99 -0.74 -40.31
N LEU A 2 -15.23 -1.80 -40.14
CA LEU A 2 -14.79 -2.32 -38.83
C LEU A 2 -13.97 -1.33 -37.96
N ARG A 3 -13.12 -0.48 -38.55
CA ARG A 3 -12.36 0.55 -37.79
C ARG A 3 -13.22 1.67 -37.20
N ARG A 4 -14.38 1.96 -37.76
CA ARG A 4 -15.32 2.95 -37.19
C ARG A 4 -16.15 2.35 -36.06
N LEU A 5 -16.62 1.10 -36.19
CA LEU A 5 -17.30 0.41 -35.09
C LEU A 5 -16.42 0.22 -33.85
N ARG A 6 -15.13 -0.07 -34.02
CA ARG A 6 -14.17 -0.15 -32.89
C ARG A 6 -14.01 1.17 -32.12
N ARG A 7 -14.17 2.31 -32.79
CA ARG A 7 -14.15 3.64 -32.13
C ARG A 7 -15.46 3.96 -31.41
N GLU A 8 -16.58 3.55 -31.96
CA GLU A 8 -17.90 3.82 -31.38
C GLU A 8 -18.23 2.88 -30.20
N LEU A 9 -17.81 1.60 -30.23
CA LEU A 9 -18.01 0.67 -29.12
C LEU A 9 -17.16 1.00 -27.87
N SER A 10 -15.98 1.60 -28.04
CA SER A 10 -15.20 2.11 -26.90
C SER A 10 -15.91 3.23 -26.12
N ILE A 11 -16.91 3.87 -26.74
CA ILE A 11 -17.70 4.95 -26.15
C ILE A 11 -19.02 4.43 -25.54
N LEU A 12 -19.51 3.27 -25.98
CA LEU A 12 -20.83 2.76 -25.59
C LEU A 12 -20.86 1.84 -24.36
N VAL A 13 -19.71 1.43 -23.84
CA VAL A 13 -19.64 0.59 -22.62
C VAL A 13 -19.62 1.44 -21.32
N LEU A 14 -19.65 2.76 -21.42
CA LEU A 14 -19.51 3.65 -20.24
C LEU A 14 -20.64 4.65 -19.92
N PRO A 15 -21.92 4.51 -20.25
CA PRO A 15 -22.91 5.39 -19.67
C PRO A 15 -23.81 4.68 -18.67
N LEU A 16 -23.28 4.28 -17.50
CA LEU A 16 -24.14 3.87 -16.38
C LEU A 16 -23.50 4.14 -15.01
N LEU A 17 -22.82 5.28 -14.85
CA LEU A 17 -22.49 5.79 -13.50
C LEU A 17 -22.22 7.31 -13.59
N SER A 18 -23.26 8.08 -13.88
CA SER A 18 -23.28 9.49 -13.50
C SER A 18 -23.84 9.58 -12.08
N VAL A 19 -22.97 9.53 -11.10
CA VAL A 19 -23.26 10.06 -9.77
C VAL A 19 -22.34 11.24 -9.56
N THR A 20 -22.86 12.43 -9.85
CA THR A 20 -22.27 13.70 -9.46
C THR A 20 -22.43 13.88 -7.96
N GLY A 21 -21.33 13.82 -7.25
CA GLY A 21 -21.23 14.20 -5.85
C GLY A 21 -19.86 14.81 -5.60
N CYS A 22 -19.77 16.14 -5.70
CA CYS A 22 -18.64 16.89 -5.19
C CYS A 22 -18.63 16.80 -3.67
N VAL A 23 -17.58 16.22 -3.10
CA VAL A 23 -17.21 16.45 -1.71
C VAL A 23 -15.77 16.92 -1.71
N GLU A 24 -15.60 18.21 -1.45
CA GLU A 24 -14.29 18.78 -1.12
C GLU A 24 -13.85 18.25 0.25
N GLY A 25 -12.90 17.34 0.23
CA GLY A 25 -12.17 16.89 1.41
C GLY A 25 -10.73 17.41 1.33
N ASN A 26 -10.36 18.29 2.22
CA ASN A 26 -9.02 18.85 2.35
C ASN A 26 -7.97 17.77 2.50
N LEU A 27 -7.09 17.66 1.51
CA LEU A 27 -5.86 16.89 1.56
C LEU A 27 -4.75 17.77 2.12
N ALA A 28 -4.30 17.49 3.31
CA ALA A 28 -3.05 17.99 3.85
C ALA A 28 -2.08 16.82 4.04
N ASP A 29 -1.50 16.35 2.95
CA ASP A 29 -0.25 15.59 2.94
C ASP A 29 0.79 16.44 2.20
N GLY A 30 1.76 16.96 2.97
CA GLY A 30 2.79 17.85 2.46
C GLY A 30 3.75 17.14 1.51
N THR A 31 3.64 17.45 0.23
CA THR A 31 4.73 17.29 -0.73
C THR A 31 5.46 18.64 -0.83
N PRO A 32 6.80 18.68 -0.82
CA PRO A 32 7.55 19.91 -1.07
C PRO A 32 7.36 20.32 -2.53
N GLY A 33 6.77 21.49 -2.73
CA GLY A 33 6.59 22.11 -4.03
C GLY A 33 7.91 22.54 -4.64
N ARG A 34 8.00 22.40 -5.94
CA ARG A 34 9.03 22.92 -6.83
C ARG A 34 8.82 24.43 -6.99
N PRO A 35 9.87 25.26 -6.95
CA PRO A 35 9.73 26.68 -7.23
C PRO A 35 9.89 26.91 -8.74
N ASP A 36 8.86 27.46 -9.38
CA ASP A 36 9.01 28.12 -10.67
C ASP A 36 8.35 29.51 -10.64
N GLY A 37 9.07 30.45 -11.26
CA GLY A 37 9.02 31.86 -11.12
C GLY A 37 7.78 32.60 -11.61
N ALA A 38 7.76 33.77 -11.08
CA ALA A 38 7.07 35.01 -11.37
C ALA A 38 6.34 35.22 -12.70
N ALA A 39 5.12 35.77 -12.63
CA ALA A 39 4.77 37.09 -13.20
C ALA A 39 3.32 37.43 -12.83
N GLY A 40 3.14 38.67 -12.35
CA GLY A 40 1.89 39.16 -11.82
C GLY A 40 0.91 39.66 -12.89
N SER A 41 -0.29 39.90 -12.45
CA SER A 41 -1.07 41.11 -12.72
C SER A 41 -2.37 41.16 -11.94
N SER A 42 -2.64 42.36 -11.48
CA SER A 42 -3.79 42.87 -10.73
C SER A 42 -5.10 42.85 -11.53
N SER A 43 -6.25 42.67 -10.86
CA SER A 43 -7.38 43.63 -10.92
C SER A 43 -8.61 43.17 -10.12
N THR A 44 -8.95 44.00 -9.16
CA THR A 44 -10.22 44.69 -8.88
C THR A 44 -11.47 43.93 -8.48
N ALA A 45 -11.94 44.38 -7.31
CA ALA A 45 -13.16 44.05 -6.62
C ALA A 45 -14.44 44.41 -7.41
N GLY A 46 -15.48 43.60 -7.18
CA GLY A 46 -16.85 43.91 -7.57
C GLY A 46 -17.82 43.37 -6.53
N THR A 47 -18.36 44.26 -5.72
CA THR A 47 -19.50 44.01 -4.81
C THR A 47 -20.79 43.90 -5.59
N GLY A 48 -21.58 42.88 -5.26
CA GLY A 48 -22.92 42.70 -5.77
C GLY A 48 -23.79 41.89 -4.83
N SER A 49 -24.56 42.53 -4.01
CA SER A 49 -25.62 41.96 -3.19
C SER A 49 -26.83 41.60 -4.05
N GLY A 50 -27.32 40.36 -3.92
CA GLY A 50 -28.56 39.90 -4.51
C GLY A 50 -29.20 38.81 -3.67
N SER A 51 -30.20 39.18 -2.89
CA SER A 51 -31.09 38.27 -2.14
C SER A 51 -32.04 37.57 -3.12
N GLY A 52 -32.02 36.24 -3.15
CA GLY A 52 -32.98 35.41 -3.87
C GLY A 52 -33.27 34.15 -3.06
N SER A 53 -34.40 34.12 -2.38
CA SER A 53 -34.95 32.93 -1.73
C SER A 53 -35.45 31.95 -2.75
N GLY A 54 -34.73 30.85 -2.95
CA GLY A 54 -35.17 29.68 -3.70
C GLY A 54 -35.14 28.46 -2.81
N THR A 55 -36.31 27.94 -2.43
CA THR A 55 -36.46 26.63 -1.79
C THR A 55 -36.14 25.55 -2.79
N GLY A 56 -34.85 25.17 -2.86
CA GLY A 56 -34.39 23.96 -3.53
C GLY A 56 -34.25 22.87 -2.50
N THR A 57 -35.07 21.82 -2.58
CA THR A 57 -34.84 20.56 -1.87
C THR A 57 -33.56 19.94 -2.36
N GLY A 58 -32.47 20.27 -1.71
CA GLY A 58 -31.18 19.61 -1.91
C GLY A 58 -31.29 18.17 -1.43
N ALA A 59 -31.08 17.23 -2.34
CA ALA A 59 -30.88 15.85 -1.99
C ALA A 59 -29.66 15.77 -1.05
N SER A 60 -29.91 15.47 0.21
CA SER A 60 -28.90 15.11 1.19
C SER A 60 -28.07 13.98 0.61
N ALA A 61 -26.77 14.21 0.48
CA ALA A 61 -25.80 13.13 0.36
C ALA A 61 -26.05 12.20 1.54
N GLY A 62 -26.34 10.92 1.23
CA GLY A 62 -26.69 9.94 2.24
C GLY A 62 -25.60 9.85 3.30
N THR A 63 -25.92 10.32 4.49
CA THR A 63 -25.15 10.02 5.70
C THR A 63 -25.19 8.52 5.89
N SER A 64 -24.01 7.87 5.88
CA SER A 64 -23.89 6.44 6.14
C SER A 64 -24.66 6.10 7.42
N SER A 65 -25.74 5.34 7.29
CA SER A 65 -26.61 4.95 8.42
C SER A 65 -26.01 3.82 9.28
N GLY A 66 -24.73 3.50 9.08
CA GLY A 66 -24.03 2.47 9.83
C GLY A 66 -23.64 2.98 11.22
N ASP A 67 -23.86 2.15 12.24
CA ASP A 67 -23.45 2.43 13.61
C ASP A 67 -21.93 2.67 13.70
N PRO A 68 -21.46 3.91 14.02
CA PRO A 68 -20.04 4.23 14.11
C PRO A 68 -19.34 3.52 15.29
N SER A 69 -20.09 2.98 16.25
CA SER A 69 -19.55 2.17 17.36
C SER A 69 -19.33 0.71 16.99
N SER A 70 -19.75 0.29 15.79
CA SER A 70 -19.58 -1.09 15.32
C SER A 70 -18.11 -1.43 15.09
N PRO A 71 -17.64 -2.60 15.55
CA PRO A 71 -16.29 -3.09 15.25
C PRO A 71 -16.12 -3.61 13.81
N LEU A 72 -17.18 -3.52 12.99
CA LEU A 72 -17.17 -3.95 11.61
C LEU A 72 -16.72 -2.82 10.68
N LEU A 73 -15.94 -3.16 9.67
CA LEU A 73 -15.64 -2.25 8.57
C LEU A 73 -16.91 -1.98 7.74
N PRO A 74 -17.12 -0.77 7.18
CA PRO A 74 -18.21 -0.51 6.27
C PRO A 74 -18.13 -1.41 5.02
N ALA A 75 -19.27 -1.81 4.46
CA ALA A 75 -19.32 -2.41 3.13
C ALA A 75 -18.71 -1.48 2.07
N ARG A 76 -18.11 -2.01 1.02
CA ARG A 76 -17.47 -1.16 -0.01
C ARG A 76 -17.37 -1.82 -1.38
N ILE A 77 -17.08 -0.95 -2.35
CA ILE A 77 -16.54 -1.30 -3.66
C ILE A 77 -15.26 -0.48 -3.82
N ARG A 78 -14.12 -1.14 -4.08
CA ARG A 78 -12.84 -0.45 -4.31
C ARG A 78 -12.23 -0.83 -5.65
N ARG A 79 -11.58 0.12 -6.31
CA ARG A 79 -10.76 -0.14 -7.50
C ARG A 79 -9.52 -0.95 -7.12
N LEU A 80 -9.09 -1.85 -7.99
CA LEU A 80 -7.75 -2.46 -7.90
C LEU A 80 -6.68 -1.36 -7.94
N THR A 81 -5.62 -1.53 -7.17
CA THR A 81 -4.38 -0.73 -7.34
C THR A 81 -3.72 -1.10 -8.66
N ASN A 82 -2.78 -0.29 -9.14
CA ASN A 82 -2.05 -0.58 -10.36
C ASN A 82 -1.34 -1.95 -10.27
N ALA A 83 -0.72 -2.25 -9.13
CA ALA A 83 -0.08 -3.55 -8.91
C ALA A 83 -1.08 -4.71 -8.89
N GLU A 84 -2.26 -4.54 -8.29
CA GLU A 84 -3.32 -5.54 -8.28
C GLU A 84 -3.91 -5.75 -9.68
N TYR A 85 -4.06 -4.68 -10.48
CA TYR A 85 -4.46 -4.78 -11.88
C TYR A 85 -3.44 -5.57 -12.71
N GLU A 86 -2.16 -5.22 -12.58
CA GLU A 86 -1.05 -5.92 -13.25
C GLU A 86 -1.03 -7.41 -12.93
N ASN A 87 -1.10 -7.76 -11.65
CA ASN A 87 -1.10 -9.15 -11.20
C ASN A 87 -2.36 -9.90 -11.68
N SER A 88 -3.53 -9.23 -11.67
CA SER A 88 -4.78 -9.81 -12.16
C SER A 88 -4.73 -10.05 -13.66
N ALA A 89 -4.20 -9.11 -14.44
CA ALA A 89 -4.00 -9.27 -15.88
C ALA A 89 -3.07 -10.45 -16.18
N ARG A 90 -1.94 -10.52 -15.47
CA ARG A 90 -0.97 -11.62 -15.62
C ARG A 90 -1.57 -12.98 -15.27
N ALA A 91 -2.38 -13.06 -14.21
CA ALA A 91 -3.02 -14.31 -13.81
C ALA A 91 -4.04 -14.81 -14.85
N VAL A 92 -4.75 -13.89 -15.53
CA VAL A 92 -5.82 -14.23 -16.48
C VAL A 92 -5.30 -14.43 -17.89
N VAL A 93 -4.30 -13.66 -18.32
CA VAL A 93 -3.78 -13.67 -19.72
C VAL A 93 -2.44 -14.38 -19.83
N GLY A 94 -1.73 -14.58 -18.71
CA GLY A 94 -0.37 -15.15 -18.72
C GLY A 94 0.70 -14.17 -19.20
N ASN A 95 0.39 -12.87 -19.30
CA ASN A 95 1.33 -11.85 -19.73
C ASN A 95 2.38 -11.54 -18.66
N THR A 96 3.62 -11.38 -19.08
CA THR A 96 4.75 -10.99 -18.23
C THR A 96 5.18 -9.53 -18.43
N ASP A 97 4.74 -8.89 -19.52
CA ASP A 97 5.08 -7.50 -19.80
C ASP A 97 4.25 -6.54 -18.92
N PRO A 98 4.86 -5.49 -18.35
CA PRO A 98 4.13 -4.50 -17.58
C PRO A 98 3.09 -3.76 -18.44
N VAL A 99 1.83 -3.78 -18.01
CA VAL A 99 0.71 -3.09 -18.71
C VAL A 99 0.26 -1.81 -18.00
N THR A 100 0.72 -1.60 -16.77
CA THR A 100 0.35 -0.45 -15.94
C THR A 100 1.43 0.64 -15.88
N SER A 101 2.52 0.51 -16.65
CA SER A 101 3.63 1.47 -16.68
C SER A 101 3.21 2.90 -17.01
N ASP A 102 2.15 3.03 -17.82
CA ASP A 102 1.60 4.32 -18.23
C ASP A 102 0.50 4.84 -17.30
N PHE A 103 0.08 4.04 -16.29
CA PHE A 103 -1.00 4.44 -15.38
C PHE A 103 -0.53 5.54 -14.43
N ALA A 104 -1.44 6.48 -14.12
CA ALA A 104 -1.20 7.42 -13.05
C ALA A 104 -0.90 6.66 -11.74
N PRO A 105 0.02 7.16 -10.90
CA PRO A 105 0.34 6.54 -9.63
C PRO A 105 -0.89 6.37 -8.73
N ASP A 106 -0.94 5.27 -7.98
CA ASP A 106 -2.00 5.05 -7.01
C ASP A 106 -2.01 6.13 -5.93
N THR A 107 -3.20 6.65 -5.63
CA THR A 107 -3.40 7.61 -4.53
C THR A 107 -3.05 6.95 -3.20
N ARG A 108 -2.34 7.67 -2.32
CA ARG A 108 -2.04 7.21 -0.96
C ARG A 108 -3.05 7.77 0.03
N GLN A 109 -3.51 6.92 0.93
CA GLN A 109 -4.32 7.29 2.07
C GLN A 109 -3.65 6.75 3.34
N SER A 110 -3.38 7.62 4.31
CA SER A 110 -2.62 7.27 5.53
C SER A 110 -1.26 6.61 5.27
N GLY A 111 -0.65 6.88 4.10
CA GLY A 111 0.64 6.32 3.67
C GLY A 111 0.54 5.03 2.85
N TYR A 112 -0.64 4.42 2.72
CA TYR A 112 -0.85 3.15 2.01
C TYR A 112 -1.49 3.36 0.64
N THR A 113 -1.07 2.57 -0.34
CA THR A 113 -1.64 2.56 -1.70
C THR A 113 -2.89 1.67 -1.80
N LEU A 114 -2.99 0.61 -0.98
CA LEU A 114 -4.21 -0.16 -0.87
C LEU A 114 -5.24 0.64 -0.07
N ASN A 115 -6.18 1.29 -0.76
CA ASN A 115 -7.20 2.12 -0.12
C ASN A 115 -8.43 2.30 -1.02
N ASP A 116 -9.49 2.89 -0.47
CA ASP A 116 -10.76 3.18 -1.14
C ASP A 116 -10.81 4.58 -1.77
N ALA A 117 -9.75 5.37 -1.67
CA ALA A 117 -9.64 6.68 -2.32
C ALA A 117 -9.25 6.60 -3.80
N GLN A 118 -8.94 5.39 -4.32
CA GLN A 118 -8.61 5.19 -5.73
C GLN A 118 -9.77 5.63 -6.62
N ARG A 119 -9.49 6.53 -7.57
CA ARG A 119 -10.49 7.04 -8.52
C ARG A 119 -10.15 6.61 -9.95
N VAL A 120 -11.17 6.58 -10.79
CA VAL A 120 -11.02 6.41 -12.24
C VAL A 120 -11.42 7.73 -12.88
N ASP A 121 -10.44 8.45 -13.39
CA ASP A 121 -10.64 9.67 -14.18
C ASP A 121 -10.58 9.39 -15.68
N SER A 122 -10.77 10.42 -16.49
CA SER A 122 -10.78 10.30 -17.95
C SER A 122 -9.43 9.90 -18.55
N VAL A 123 -8.31 10.15 -17.83
CA VAL A 123 -6.98 9.74 -18.26
C VAL A 123 -6.81 8.25 -18.02
N LEU A 124 -7.10 7.79 -16.80
CA LEU A 124 -6.98 6.39 -16.44
C LEU A 124 -7.94 5.50 -17.26
N VAL A 125 -9.15 5.96 -17.60
CA VAL A 125 -10.06 5.24 -18.52
C VAL A 125 -9.38 4.93 -19.86
N LYS A 126 -8.69 5.91 -20.44
CA LYS A 126 -7.96 5.70 -21.71
C LYS A 126 -6.80 4.73 -21.55
N GLN A 127 -6.08 4.84 -20.44
CA GLN A 127 -4.96 3.96 -20.12
C GLN A 127 -5.42 2.50 -19.91
N ILE A 128 -6.51 2.28 -19.16
CA ILE A 128 -7.14 0.97 -18.98
C ILE A 128 -7.61 0.41 -20.32
N SER A 129 -8.28 1.21 -21.15
CA SER A 129 -8.74 0.77 -22.47
C SER A 129 -7.57 0.37 -23.38
N SER A 130 -6.46 1.12 -23.35
CA SER A 130 -5.23 0.77 -24.07
C SER A 130 -4.62 -0.53 -23.57
N ALA A 131 -4.53 -0.70 -22.24
CA ALA A 131 -4.03 -1.93 -21.62
C ALA A 131 -4.90 -3.14 -21.97
N ALA A 132 -6.22 -3.01 -21.84
CA ALA A 132 -7.16 -4.07 -22.20
C ALA A 132 -7.04 -4.49 -23.67
N THR A 133 -6.84 -3.54 -24.59
CA THR A 133 -6.63 -3.82 -26.01
C THR A 133 -5.31 -4.58 -26.25
N LYS A 134 -4.21 -4.18 -25.59
CA LYS A 134 -2.92 -4.89 -25.67
C LYS A 134 -3.05 -6.32 -25.13
N LEU A 135 -3.69 -6.50 -23.98
CA LEU A 135 -3.92 -7.81 -23.37
C LEU A 135 -4.83 -8.71 -24.23
N ALA A 136 -5.89 -8.15 -24.80
CA ALA A 136 -6.79 -8.91 -25.69
C ALA A 136 -6.09 -9.37 -26.96
N ALA A 137 -5.19 -8.56 -27.53
CA ALA A 137 -4.35 -8.99 -28.64
C ALA A 137 -3.42 -10.15 -28.27
N GLN A 138 -2.96 -10.24 -27.01
CA GLN A 138 -2.19 -11.39 -26.52
C GLN A 138 -3.07 -12.63 -26.34
N VAL A 139 -4.31 -12.48 -25.83
CA VAL A 139 -5.29 -13.58 -25.80
C VAL A 139 -5.49 -14.12 -27.22
N ARG A 140 -5.66 -13.23 -28.20
CA ARG A 140 -5.78 -13.59 -29.61
C ARG A 140 -4.57 -14.37 -30.14
N SER A 141 -3.36 -13.99 -29.75
CA SER A 141 -2.14 -14.70 -30.20
C SER A 141 -1.92 -16.05 -29.50
N ASN A 142 -2.64 -16.32 -28.41
CA ASN A 142 -2.52 -17.55 -27.61
C ASN A 142 -3.84 -18.37 -27.57
N LEU A 143 -4.62 -18.35 -28.67
CA LEU A 143 -5.94 -19.00 -28.72
C LEU A 143 -5.88 -20.50 -28.43
N ASP A 144 -4.87 -21.19 -28.94
CA ASP A 144 -4.71 -22.64 -28.74
C ASP A 144 -4.63 -23.06 -27.28
N THR A 145 -4.14 -22.14 -26.43
CA THR A 145 -4.02 -22.35 -24.98
C THR A 145 -5.20 -21.77 -24.21
N LEU A 146 -5.60 -20.53 -24.51
CA LEU A 146 -6.57 -19.78 -23.72
C LEU A 146 -8.02 -20.01 -24.19
N ALA A 147 -8.22 -20.21 -25.49
CA ALA A 147 -9.55 -20.34 -26.10
C ALA A 147 -9.56 -21.41 -27.21
N PRO A 148 -9.13 -22.67 -26.91
CA PRO A 148 -9.05 -23.72 -27.93
C PRO A 148 -10.44 -24.02 -28.52
N CYS A 149 -10.48 -24.20 -29.85
CA CYS A 149 -11.70 -24.55 -30.56
C CYS A 149 -11.38 -25.48 -31.75
N ALA A 150 -11.83 -26.70 -31.67
CA ALA A 150 -11.56 -27.70 -32.73
C ALA A 150 -12.23 -27.37 -34.08
N ASN A 151 -13.37 -26.67 -34.05
CA ASN A 151 -14.08 -26.23 -35.23
C ASN A 151 -14.62 -24.78 -35.05
N PRO A 152 -13.77 -23.76 -35.24
CA PRO A 152 -14.16 -22.38 -35.01
C PRO A 152 -15.24 -21.86 -35.98
N THR A 153 -15.35 -22.49 -37.17
CA THR A 153 -16.32 -22.06 -38.19
C THR A 153 -17.75 -22.50 -37.84
N ALA A 154 -17.93 -23.75 -37.38
CA ALA A 154 -19.26 -24.29 -37.08
C ALA A 154 -19.56 -24.33 -35.57
N GLY A 155 -18.54 -24.40 -34.72
CA GLY A 155 -18.66 -24.50 -33.25
C GLY A 155 -18.18 -23.28 -32.48
N GLY A 156 -17.90 -22.15 -33.14
CA GLY A 156 -17.24 -20.98 -32.53
C GLY A 156 -18.00 -20.39 -31.34
N GLU A 157 -19.34 -20.33 -31.37
CA GLU A 157 -20.14 -19.85 -30.26
C GLU A 157 -20.05 -20.78 -29.02
N ALA A 158 -20.08 -22.10 -29.21
CA ALA A 158 -19.93 -23.05 -28.11
C ALA A 158 -18.53 -22.98 -27.48
N CYS A 159 -17.48 -22.85 -28.31
CA CYS A 159 -16.11 -22.63 -27.83
C CYS A 159 -15.99 -21.29 -27.07
N ALA A 160 -16.59 -20.23 -27.62
CA ALA A 160 -16.61 -18.92 -26.95
C ALA A 160 -17.31 -18.96 -25.59
N LYS A 161 -18.41 -19.71 -25.47
CA LYS A 161 -19.11 -19.90 -24.19
C LYS A 161 -18.21 -20.62 -23.17
N THR A 162 -17.45 -21.64 -23.59
CA THR A 162 -16.46 -22.31 -22.74
C THR A 162 -15.36 -21.34 -22.30
N PHE A 163 -14.81 -20.56 -23.24
CA PHE A 163 -13.84 -19.51 -22.93
C PHE A 163 -14.39 -18.50 -21.92
N ILE A 164 -15.61 -17.99 -22.13
CA ILE A 164 -16.27 -17.04 -21.22
C ILE A 164 -16.36 -17.62 -19.81
N GLN A 165 -16.83 -18.86 -19.67
CA GLN A 165 -16.99 -19.52 -18.38
C GLN A 165 -15.66 -19.71 -17.64
N SER A 166 -14.54 -19.92 -18.34
CA SER A 166 -13.22 -20.00 -17.74
C SER A 166 -12.63 -18.62 -17.50
N PHE A 167 -12.44 -17.84 -18.57
CA PHE A 167 -11.72 -16.57 -18.56
C PHE A 167 -12.40 -15.51 -17.68
N ALA A 168 -13.72 -15.32 -17.85
CA ALA A 168 -14.42 -14.30 -17.09
C ALA A 168 -14.67 -14.73 -15.61
N THR A 169 -14.74 -16.03 -15.30
CA THR A 169 -14.74 -16.51 -13.89
C THR A 169 -13.44 -16.14 -13.19
N HIS A 170 -12.30 -16.34 -13.81
CA HIS A 170 -11.01 -15.91 -13.27
C HIS A 170 -10.94 -14.38 -13.15
N ALA A 171 -11.35 -13.66 -14.18
CA ALA A 171 -11.33 -12.20 -14.24
C ALA A 171 -12.25 -11.56 -13.17
N PHE A 172 -13.43 -12.11 -12.94
CA PHE A 172 -14.41 -11.62 -11.96
C PHE A 172 -14.28 -12.30 -10.59
N ARG A 173 -13.39 -13.28 -10.48
CA ARG A 173 -13.07 -13.98 -9.22
C ARG A 173 -14.27 -14.69 -8.59
N ARG A 174 -15.27 -15.02 -9.40
CA ARG A 174 -16.49 -15.76 -9.04
C ARG A 174 -17.13 -16.38 -10.27
N PRO A 175 -17.96 -17.40 -10.13
CA PRO A 175 -18.81 -17.89 -11.22
C PRO A 175 -19.70 -16.76 -11.77
N LEU A 176 -19.95 -16.81 -13.08
CA LEU A 176 -20.87 -15.89 -13.75
C LEU A 176 -22.32 -16.39 -13.64
N GLY A 177 -23.25 -15.46 -13.53
CA GLY A 177 -24.65 -15.75 -13.74
C GLY A 177 -25.00 -15.94 -15.23
N ASP A 178 -26.11 -16.63 -15.52
CA ASP A 178 -26.52 -16.94 -16.89
C ASP A 178 -26.68 -15.68 -17.76
N GLU A 179 -27.18 -14.59 -17.18
CA GLU A 179 -27.33 -13.30 -17.87
C GLU A 179 -25.98 -12.69 -18.25
N GLU A 180 -24.99 -12.79 -17.37
CA GLU A 180 -23.63 -12.30 -17.65
C GLU A 180 -22.97 -13.12 -18.76
N VAL A 181 -23.12 -14.45 -18.72
CA VAL A 181 -22.63 -15.35 -19.78
C VAL A 181 -23.28 -14.97 -21.10
N GLN A 182 -24.63 -14.76 -21.13
CA GLN A 182 -25.33 -14.43 -22.36
C GLN A 182 -24.87 -13.09 -22.94
N LYS A 183 -24.69 -12.05 -22.13
CA LYS A 183 -24.14 -10.75 -22.58
C LYS A 183 -22.76 -10.88 -23.23
N LEU A 184 -21.90 -11.73 -22.68
CA LEU A 184 -20.57 -11.98 -23.26
C LEU A 184 -20.65 -12.82 -24.54
N VAL A 185 -21.60 -13.76 -24.63
CA VAL A 185 -21.88 -14.50 -25.89
C VAL A 185 -22.41 -13.53 -26.98
N ASP A 186 -23.28 -12.58 -26.63
CA ASP A 186 -23.75 -11.58 -27.57
C ASP A 186 -22.62 -10.66 -28.04
N LEU A 187 -21.69 -10.31 -27.13
CA LEU A 187 -20.47 -9.56 -27.47
C LEU A 187 -19.57 -10.37 -28.43
N TYR A 188 -19.44 -11.68 -28.21
CA TYR A 188 -18.74 -12.58 -29.14
C TYR A 188 -19.35 -12.51 -30.54
N LYS A 189 -20.68 -12.60 -30.66
CA LYS A 189 -21.38 -12.56 -31.95
C LYS A 189 -21.09 -11.27 -32.71
N VAL A 190 -21.11 -10.13 -32.02
CA VAL A 190 -20.76 -8.84 -32.62
C VAL A 190 -19.30 -8.84 -33.12
N GLY A 191 -18.37 -9.41 -32.38
CA GLY A 191 -16.95 -9.47 -32.78
C GLY A 191 -16.67 -10.44 -33.92
N ALA A 192 -17.44 -11.53 -34.01
CA ALA A 192 -17.28 -12.57 -35.02
C ALA A 192 -18.09 -12.32 -36.30
N GLU A 193 -19.06 -11.38 -36.29
CA GLU A 193 -19.92 -11.07 -37.45
C GLU A 193 -19.11 -10.53 -38.63
N GLY A 194 -19.11 -11.26 -39.74
CA GLY A 194 -18.29 -10.93 -40.91
C GLY A 194 -16.78 -10.97 -40.68
N ALA A 195 -16.32 -11.62 -39.61
CA ALA A 195 -14.93 -11.72 -39.17
C ALA A 195 -14.59 -13.17 -38.78
N THR A 196 -13.74 -13.37 -37.78
CA THR A 196 -13.28 -14.71 -37.37
C THR A 196 -13.61 -15.00 -35.90
N TYR A 197 -13.54 -16.28 -35.52
CA TYR A 197 -13.59 -16.70 -34.10
C TYR A 197 -12.62 -15.89 -33.22
N ALA A 198 -11.41 -15.68 -33.72
CA ALA A 198 -10.37 -14.93 -33.01
C ALA A 198 -10.78 -13.47 -32.74
N ASP A 199 -11.48 -12.82 -33.68
CA ASP A 199 -11.98 -11.45 -33.51
C ASP A 199 -13.07 -11.38 -32.42
N GLY A 200 -13.92 -12.40 -32.35
CA GLY A 200 -14.94 -12.54 -31.30
C GLY A 200 -14.31 -12.72 -29.91
N ILE A 201 -13.31 -13.60 -29.79
CA ILE A 201 -12.58 -13.82 -28.52
C ILE A 201 -11.80 -12.57 -28.08
N GLU A 202 -11.13 -11.88 -29.02
CA GLU A 202 -10.45 -10.61 -28.74
C GLU A 202 -11.41 -9.55 -28.19
N LEU A 203 -12.62 -9.47 -28.74
CA LEU A 203 -13.63 -8.51 -28.28
C LEU A 203 -14.15 -8.86 -26.87
N ILE A 204 -14.40 -10.16 -26.59
CA ILE A 204 -14.73 -10.60 -25.21
C ILE A 204 -13.63 -10.20 -24.24
N ALA A 205 -12.37 -10.56 -24.54
CA ALA A 205 -11.24 -10.25 -23.65
C ALA A 205 -11.12 -8.75 -23.41
N THR A 206 -11.25 -7.92 -24.47
CA THR A 206 -11.25 -6.46 -24.34
C THR A 206 -12.37 -5.97 -23.41
N GLY A 207 -13.59 -6.50 -23.57
CA GLY A 207 -14.75 -6.11 -22.75
C GLY A 207 -14.58 -6.51 -21.29
N VAL A 208 -14.12 -7.73 -21.02
CA VAL A 208 -13.91 -8.24 -19.66
C VAL A 208 -12.83 -7.45 -18.94
N LEU A 209 -11.67 -7.21 -19.55
CA LEU A 209 -10.50 -6.60 -18.92
C LEU A 209 -10.65 -5.11 -18.60
N GLN A 210 -11.65 -4.44 -19.14
CA GLN A 210 -12.01 -3.05 -18.79
C GLN A 210 -13.34 -2.93 -18.06
N SER A 211 -13.98 -4.05 -17.74
CA SER A 211 -15.28 -4.05 -17.06
C SER A 211 -15.16 -3.75 -15.57
N ALA A 212 -16.26 -3.28 -14.96
CA ALA A 212 -16.32 -3.09 -13.52
C ALA A 212 -16.05 -4.39 -12.74
N GLY A 213 -16.50 -5.55 -13.26
CA GLY A 213 -16.25 -6.86 -12.67
C GLY A 213 -14.76 -7.21 -12.56
N PHE A 214 -13.92 -6.73 -13.49
CA PHE A 214 -12.47 -6.89 -13.42
C PHE A 214 -11.81 -5.82 -12.56
N LEU A 215 -12.19 -4.55 -12.75
CA LEU A 215 -11.52 -3.39 -12.16
C LEU A 215 -11.78 -3.19 -10.66
N TYR A 216 -12.89 -3.73 -10.15
CA TYR A 216 -13.30 -3.47 -8.77
C TYR A 216 -13.43 -4.75 -7.95
N LEU A 217 -13.07 -4.63 -6.67
CA LEU A 217 -13.39 -5.61 -5.64
C LEU A 217 -14.61 -5.15 -4.86
N THR A 218 -15.55 -6.07 -4.65
CA THR A 218 -16.76 -5.84 -3.86
C THR A 218 -16.62 -6.49 -2.47
N GLU A 219 -17.13 -5.83 -1.48
CA GLU A 219 -17.29 -6.31 -0.11
C GLU A 219 -18.70 -5.91 0.37
N THR A 220 -19.73 -6.32 -0.38
CA THR A 220 -21.13 -5.90 -0.20
C THR A 220 -22.07 -7.05 0.17
N GLY A 221 -21.57 -8.29 0.10
CA GLY A 221 -22.36 -9.49 0.34
C GLY A 221 -23.55 -9.63 -0.60
N ASN A 222 -24.45 -10.57 -0.29
CA ASN A 222 -25.66 -10.79 -1.09
C ASN A 222 -26.83 -9.86 -0.68
N ASN A 223 -26.74 -9.24 0.50
CA ASN A 223 -27.79 -8.35 1.00
C ASN A 223 -27.17 -7.15 1.74
N ALA A 224 -26.87 -6.12 1.00
CA ALA A 224 -26.26 -4.90 1.54
C ALA A 224 -27.16 -4.12 2.52
N ALA A 225 -28.47 -4.40 2.55
CA ALA A 225 -29.41 -3.79 3.49
C ALA A 225 -29.41 -4.44 4.88
N SER A 226 -28.78 -5.62 5.04
CA SER A 226 -28.64 -6.27 6.34
C SER A 226 -27.45 -5.71 7.12
N SER A 227 -27.53 -5.69 8.46
CA SER A 227 -26.38 -5.39 9.31
C SER A 227 -26.33 -6.45 10.42
N PRO A 228 -25.25 -7.23 10.53
CA PRO A 228 -24.07 -7.24 9.67
C PRO A 228 -24.32 -7.74 8.24
N VAL A 229 -23.55 -7.22 7.28
CA VAL A 229 -23.47 -7.76 5.93
C VAL A 229 -22.45 -8.90 5.94
N ASN A 230 -22.88 -10.13 5.67
CA ASN A 230 -21.96 -11.24 5.49
C ASN A 230 -21.40 -11.23 4.07
N LEU A 231 -20.08 -11.23 3.93
CA LEU A 231 -19.42 -11.37 2.64
C LEU A 231 -19.78 -12.72 2.00
N THR A 232 -19.92 -12.74 0.69
CA THR A 232 -20.02 -13.99 -0.05
C THR A 232 -18.71 -14.80 0.10
N PRO A 233 -18.74 -16.14 -0.08
CA PRO A 233 -17.51 -16.94 -0.07
C PRO A 233 -16.46 -16.44 -1.06
N TYR A 234 -16.88 -15.96 -2.24
CA TYR A 234 -15.97 -15.43 -3.27
C TYR A 234 -15.42 -14.04 -2.95
N GLU A 235 -16.19 -13.18 -2.29
CA GLU A 235 -15.68 -11.92 -1.74
C GLU A 235 -14.67 -12.18 -0.63
N THR A 236 -14.92 -13.17 0.23
CA THR A 236 -13.97 -13.62 1.26
C THR A 236 -12.68 -14.15 0.64
N ALA A 237 -12.77 -15.01 -0.38
CA ALA A 237 -11.60 -15.50 -1.12
C ALA A 237 -10.80 -14.37 -1.76
N SER A 238 -11.49 -13.42 -2.39
CA SER A 238 -10.86 -12.24 -3.00
C SER A 238 -10.18 -11.38 -1.93
N ALA A 239 -10.84 -11.11 -0.80
CA ALA A 239 -10.28 -10.32 0.29
C ALA A 239 -8.99 -10.96 0.85
N ILE A 240 -8.96 -12.28 1.03
CA ILE A 240 -7.77 -13.03 1.48
C ILE A 240 -6.65 -12.93 0.44
N SER A 241 -6.95 -13.26 -0.83
CA SER A 241 -5.94 -13.34 -1.88
C SER A 241 -5.28 -11.99 -2.13
N TYR A 242 -6.07 -10.93 -2.37
CA TYR A 242 -5.51 -9.61 -2.62
C TYR A 242 -4.80 -9.01 -1.40
N LEU A 243 -5.24 -9.33 -0.19
CA LEU A 243 -4.51 -8.93 1.01
C LEU A 243 -3.12 -9.57 1.07
N LEU A 244 -3.02 -10.86 0.79
CA LEU A 244 -1.81 -11.64 1.02
C LEU A 244 -0.87 -11.69 -0.19
N THR A 245 -1.40 -11.57 -1.42
CA THR A 245 -0.61 -11.75 -2.66
C THR A 245 -0.75 -10.60 -3.65
N ALA A 246 -1.64 -9.62 -3.39
CA ALA A 246 -2.04 -8.60 -4.36
C ALA A 246 -2.47 -9.18 -5.73
N SER A 247 -2.98 -10.41 -5.74
CA SER A 247 -3.36 -11.19 -6.92
C SER A 247 -4.75 -11.79 -6.75
N PRO A 248 -5.44 -12.16 -7.83
CA PRO A 248 -6.73 -12.83 -7.73
C PRO A 248 -6.60 -14.21 -7.05
N PRO A 249 -7.70 -14.75 -6.48
CA PRO A 249 -7.72 -16.10 -5.92
C PRO A 249 -7.28 -17.14 -6.96
N ASP A 250 -6.41 -18.06 -6.54
CA ASP A 250 -6.06 -19.24 -7.34
C ASP A 250 -7.22 -20.26 -7.38
N ALA A 251 -7.08 -21.31 -8.19
CA ALA A 251 -8.10 -22.33 -8.36
C ALA A 251 -8.49 -23.02 -7.05
N ASP A 252 -7.51 -23.28 -6.18
CA ASP A 252 -7.75 -23.92 -4.87
C ASP A 252 -8.55 -23.01 -3.95
N LEU A 253 -8.27 -21.71 -3.94
CA LEU A 253 -8.99 -20.75 -3.12
C LEU A 253 -10.43 -20.50 -3.63
N ILE A 254 -10.64 -20.51 -4.95
CA ILE A 254 -11.97 -20.50 -5.57
C ILE A 254 -12.74 -21.77 -5.20
N ALA A 255 -12.10 -22.94 -5.25
CA ALA A 255 -12.71 -24.21 -4.84
C ALA A 255 -13.06 -24.21 -3.33
N ALA A 256 -12.17 -23.70 -2.49
CA ALA A 256 -12.43 -23.55 -1.04
C ALA A 256 -13.64 -22.63 -0.80
N ALA A 257 -13.78 -21.53 -1.54
CA ALA A 257 -14.95 -20.66 -1.48
C ALA A 257 -16.23 -21.40 -1.88
N ALA A 258 -16.20 -22.14 -3.00
CA ALA A 258 -17.35 -22.91 -3.49
C ALA A 258 -17.82 -23.97 -2.49
N ASN A 259 -16.90 -24.53 -1.70
CA ASN A 259 -17.16 -25.62 -0.74
C ASN A 259 -17.41 -25.12 0.71
N GLY A 260 -17.53 -23.81 0.97
CA GLY A 260 -17.73 -23.26 2.31
C GLY A 260 -16.54 -23.42 3.24
N GLN A 261 -15.33 -23.53 2.71
CA GLN A 261 -14.09 -23.76 3.46
C GLN A 261 -13.34 -22.46 3.83
N LEU A 262 -14.09 -21.36 3.98
CA LEU A 262 -13.54 -20.05 4.39
C LEU A 262 -14.32 -19.43 5.56
N GLU A 263 -15.26 -20.17 6.15
CA GLU A 263 -16.18 -19.65 7.16
C GLU A 263 -15.50 -19.50 8.53
N THR A 264 -14.68 -20.48 8.93
CA THR A 264 -14.04 -20.47 10.25
C THR A 264 -12.65 -19.85 10.24
N ALA A 265 -12.19 -19.40 11.40
CA ALA A 265 -10.84 -18.87 11.58
C ALA A 265 -9.75 -19.91 11.24
N GLU A 266 -10.00 -21.18 11.59
CA GLU A 266 -9.11 -22.32 11.34
C GLU A 266 -8.97 -22.58 9.83
N GLN A 267 -10.09 -22.56 9.09
CA GLN A 267 -10.09 -22.71 7.63
C GLN A 267 -9.30 -21.59 6.96
N ARG A 268 -9.52 -20.34 7.37
CA ARG A 268 -8.76 -19.18 6.86
C ARG A 268 -7.28 -19.23 7.26
N SER A 269 -6.98 -19.74 8.45
CA SER A 269 -5.60 -19.97 8.89
C SER A 269 -4.88 -21.03 8.03
N ALA A 270 -5.57 -22.09 7.64
CA ALA A 270 -5.03 -23.11 6.73
C ALA A 270 -4.71 -22.51 5.33
N VAL A 271 -5.60 -21.66 4.81
CA VAL A 271 -5.35 -20.91 3.57
C VAL A 271 -4.12 -19.99 3.71
N PHE A 272 -3.99 -19.28 4.84
CA PHE A 272 -2.81 -18.47 5.12
C PHE A 272 -1.52 -19.29 5.06
N ALA A 273 -1.51 -20.43 5.78
CA ALA A 273 -0.35 -21.32 5.81
C ALA A 273 0.01 -21.81 4.39
N ARG A 274 -0.97 -22.19 3.58
CA ARG A 274 -0.75 -22.62 2.20
C ARG A 274 -0.13 -21.52 1.33
N LEU A 275 -0.69 -20.31 1.38
CA LEU A 275 -0.20 -19.18 0.58
C LEU A 275 1.19 -18.70 1.01
N MET A 276 1.52 -18.80 2.31
CA MET A 276 2.81 -18.36 2.85
C MET A 276 3.91 -19.44 2.80
N ALA A 277 3.56 -20.73 2.90
CA ALA A 277 4.52 -21.84 2.98
C ALA A 277 5.27 -22.12 1.68
N GLY A 278 4.65 -21.84 0.53
CA GLY A 278 5.20 -22.18 -0.80
C GLY A 278 6.35 -21.30 -1.27
N GLY A 279 6.80 -20.33 -0.49
CA GLY A 279 7.79 -19.36 -0.96
C GLY A 279 7.26 -18.49 -2.11
N ASP A 280 5.94 -18.35 -2.22
CA ASP A 280 5.28 -17.59 -3.27
C ASP A 280 5.88 -16.17 -3.35
N ALA A 281 6.42 -15.85 -4.51
CA ALA A 281 7.05 -14.55 -4.76
C ALA A 281 6.04 -13.39 -4.59
N ALA A 282 4.77 -13.59 -4.95
CA ALA A 282 3.73 -12.57 -4.80
C ALA A 282 3.40 -12.31 -3.32
N ALA A 283 3.29 -13.37 -2.51
CA ALA A 283 3.06 -13.24 -1.08
C ALA A 283 4.23 -12.53 -0.38
N ARG A 284 5.47 -12.90 -0.71
CA ARG A 284 6.67 -12.22 -0.18
C ARG A 284 6.73 -10.76 -0.60
N ALA A 285 6.48 -10.45 -1.88
CA ALA A 285 6.43 -9.07 -2.36
C ALA A 285 5.34 -8.25 -1.66
N ARG A 286 4.20 -8.86 -1.34
CA ARG A 286 3.12 -8.19 -0.60
C ARG A 286 3.52 -7.86 0.85
N VAL A 287 4.13 -8.80 1.56
CA VAL A 287 4.64 -8.56 2.92
C VAL A 287 5.69 -7.44 2.91
N LEU A 288 6.63 -7.50 1.95
CA LEU A 288 7.63 -6.45 1.75
C LEU A 288 6.94 -5.09 1.54
N ARG A 289 5.94 -5.02 0.68
CA ARG A 289 5.21 -3.79 0.39
C ARG A 289 4.53 -3.20 1.62
N VAL A 290 3.89 -4.03 2.45
CA VAL A 290 3.26 -3.60 3.71
C VAL A 290 4.29 -2.96 4.65
N VAL A 291 5.45 -3.57 4.81
CA VAL A 291 6.53 -3.03 5.67
C VAL A 291 7.12 -1.74 5.09
N GLN A 292 7.36 -1.72 3.79
CA GLN A 292 7.89 -0.52 3.12
C GLN A 292 6.94 0.67 3.21
N GLU A 293 5.64 0.46 2.97
CA GLU A 293 4.62 1.50 3.09
C GLU A 293 4.43 1.94 4.55
N TRP A 294 4.44 0.98 5.49
CA TRP A 294 4.43 1.31 6.92
C TRP A 294 5.56 2.25 7.29
N LEU A 295 6.79 1.96 6.87
CA LEU A 295 7.96 2.79 7.18
C LEU A 295 8.18 3.92 6.17
N GLY A 296 7.48 3.92 5.03
CA GLY A 296 7.59 4.91 3.96
C GLY A 296 8.86 4.78 3.13
N THR A 297 9.60 3.68 3.23
CA THR A 297 10.85 3.44 2.50
C THR A 297 10.65 3.18 1.01
N ASP A 298 9.45 2.79 0.61
CA ASP A 298 9.04 2.63 -0.80
C ASP A 298 9.12 3.92 -1.61
N ARG A 299 9.13 5.10 -0.96
CA ARG A 299 9.31 6.41 -1.60
C ARG A 299 10.76 6.68 -2.02
N LEU A 300 11.71 5.80 -1.66
CA LEU A 300 13.10 5.99 -2.06
C LEU A 300 13.28 6.07 -3.57
N VAL A 301 12.47 5.33 -4.35
CA VAL A 301 12.52 5.35 -5.81
C VAL A 301 12.34 6.76 -6.39
N ASP A 302 11.52 7.60 -5.75
CA ASP A 302 11.23 8.97 -6.16
C ASP A 302 12.09 10.01 -5.42
N THR A 303 12.92 9.56 -4.44
CA THR A 303 13.75 10.47 -3.66
C THR A 303 14.95 10.95 -4.47
N ALA A 304 15.16 12.25 -4.50
CA ALA A 304 16.33 12.90 -5.10
C ALA A 304 17.19 13.57 -4.03
N LYS A 305 18.49 13.62 -4.26
CA LYS A 305 19.46 14.32 -3.42
C LYS A 305 20.29 15.29 -4.27
N ASP A 306 20.82 16.33 -3.62
CA ASP A 306 21.76 17.25 -4.23
C ASP A 306 23.05 16.49 -4.60
N SER A 307 23.30 16.39 -5.90
CA SER A 307 24.44 15.65 -6.44
C SER A 307 25.80 16.32 -6.15
N THR A 308 25.81 17.60 -5.76
CA THR A 308 27.05 18.29 -5.37
C THR A 308 27.46 17.89 -3.94
N LYS A 309 26.48 17.66 -3.08
CA LYS A 309 26.72 17.27 -1.68
C LYS A 309 26.75 15.75 -1.51
N TYR A 310 25.86 15.02 -2.16
CA TYR A 310 25.70 13.56 -2.03
C TYR A 310 26.04 12.86 -3.35
N GLN A 311 27.30 13.01 -3.83
CA GLN A 311 27.76 12.53 -5.13
C GLN A 311 27.54 11.02 -5.35
N ALA A 312 27.68 10.21 -4.30
CA ALA A 312 27.50 8.77 -4.38
C ALA A 312 26.02 8.32 -4.37
N PHE A 313 25.06 9.21 -4.06
CA PHE A 313 23.69 8.81 -3.83
C PHE A 313 23.04 8.15 -5.06
N ALA A 314 23.18 8.74 -6.24
CA ALA A 314 22.59 8.17 -7.46
C ALA A 314 23.13 6.77 -7.76
N GLU A 315 24.36 6.49 -7.38
CA GLU A 315 25.04 5.23 -7.61
C GLU A 315 24.62 4.14 -6.60
N VAL A 316 24.46 4.48 -5.32
CA VAL A 316 24.07 3.52 -4.27
C VAL A 316 22.55 3.40 -4.09
N LYS A 317 21.76 4.33 -4.60
CA LYS A 317 20.28 4.31 -4.47
C LYS A 317 19.65 3.00 -4.95
N PRO A 318 19.99 2.42 -6.12
CA PRO A 318 19.43 1.13 -6.54
C PRO A 318 19.73 0.00 -5.55
N ALA A 319 20.94 0.00 -4.97
CA ALA A 319 21.31 -0.98 -3.96
C ALA A 319 20.51 -0.79 -2.66
N MET A 320 20.27 0.45 -2.21
CA MET A 320 19.44 0.75 -1.05
C MET A 320 17.99 0.30 -1.24
N VAL A 321 17.44 0.40 -2.48
CA VAL A 321 16.09 -0.08 -2.81
C VAL A 321 16.03 -1.60 -2.68
N SER A 322 17.03 -2.32 -3.21
CA SER A 322 17.06 -3.79 -3.16
C SER A 322 17.44 -4.33 -1.77
N GLU A 323 18.26 -3.62 -1.01
CA GLU A 323 18.66 -3.97 0.35
C GLU A 323 17.49 -4.23 1.27
N THR A 324 16.53 -3.29 1.32
CA THR A 324 15.35 -3.41 2.20
C THR A 324 14.56 -4.68 1.89
N GLY A 325 14.42 -5.04 0.61
CA GLY A 325 13.77 -6.27 0.18
C GLY A 325 14.51 -7.53 0.60
N ALA A 326 15.82 -7.57 0.33
CA ALA A 326 16.68 -8.70 0.66
C ALA A 326 16.79 -8.90 2.20
N PHE A 327 16.90 -7.81 2.94
CA PHE A 327 16.91 -7.83 4.41
C PHE A 327 15.62 -8.43 4.98
N LEU A 328 14.45 -7.94 4.53
CA LEU A 328 13.17 -8.46 5.00
C LEU A 328 12.97 -9.93 4.59
N GLN A 329 13.34 -10.31 3.37
CA GLN A 329 13.27 -11.69 2.95
C GLN A 329 14.11 -12.60 3.87
N ARG A 330 15.37 -12.24 4.13
CA ARG A 330 16.25 -12.99 5.03
C ARG A 330 15.69 -13.05 6.45
N LEU A 331 15.08 -11.97 6.93
CA LEU A 331 14.46 -11.90 8.24
C LEU A 331 13.28 -12.87 8.36
N LEU A 332 12.44 -12.96 7.32
CA LEU A 332 11.31 -13.91 7.27
C LEU A 332 11.75 -15.38 7.12
N GLU A 333 12.92 -15.63 6.52
CA GLU A 333 13.54 -16.96 6.45
C GLU A 333 14.16 -17.38 7.78
N ARG A 334 14.56 -16.42 8.60
CA ARG A 334 15.05 -16.65 9.95
C ARG A 334 13.89 -16.80 10.93
N LYS A 335 14.13 -17.50 11.98
CA LYS A 335 13.26 -18.11 12.98
C LYS A 335 12.03 -17.34 13.43
N SER A 336 12.03 -16.02 13.51
CA SER A 336 10.92 -15.28 14.11
C SER A 336 10.29 -14.26 13.20
N GLY A 337 11.03 -13.59 12.32
CA GLY A 337 10.50 -12.56 11.45
C GLY A 337 9.73 -11.49 12.23
N THR A 338 10.28 -11.03 13.35
CA THR A 338 9.60 -10.11 14.25
C THR A 338 9.95 -8.65 13.98
N VAL A 339 9.08 -7.74 14.43
CA VAL A 339 9.34 -6.30 14.47
C VAL A 339 10.57 -5.99 15.33
N GLY A 340 10.79 -6.76 16.40
CA GLY A 340 12.00 -6.64 17.23
C GLY A 340 13.27 -6.89 16.42
N GLU A 341 13.33 -7.97 15.64
CA GLU A 341 14.45 -8.23 14.74
C GLU A 341 14.56 -7.20 13.62
N LEU A 342 13.43 -6.78 13.04
CA LEU A 342 13.40 -5.75 12.00
C LEU A 342 14.06 -4.44 12.46
N LEU A 343 13.86 -4.05 13.71
CA LEU A 343 14.35 -2.80 14.30
C LEU A 343 15.74 -2.96 14.96
N GLY A 344 16.07 -4.15 15.48
CA GLY A 344 17.24 -4.37 16.31
C GLY A 344 18.41 -5.10 15.62
N ALA A 345 18.26 -5.59 14.39
CA ALA A 345 19.29 -6.35 13.70
C ALA A 345 20.59 -5.54 13.54
N ASP A 346 21.74 -6.18 13.79
CA ASP A 346 23.07 -5.64 13.56
C ASP A 346 23.67 -6.11 12.23
N TRP A 347 22.83 -6.54 11.32
CA TRP A 347 23.16 -7.02 9.98
C TRP A 347 22.13 -6.50 8.95
N THR A 348 22.55 -6.50 7.70
CA THR A 348 21.68 -6.29 6.53
C THR A 348 22.06 -7.28 5.43
N VAL A 349 21.41 -7.17 4.25
CA VAL A 349 21.70 -8.03 3.09
C VAL A 349 21.93 -7.18 1.86
N THR A 350 23.15 -7.18 1.35
CA THR A 350 23.50 -6.53 0.08
C THR A 350 24.80 -7.12 -0.46
N GLN A 351 24.97 -7.12 -1.78
CA GLN A 351 26.22 -7.46 -2.47
C GLN A 351 26.91 -6.25 -3.07
N ASP A 352 26.28 -5.07 -2.98
CA ASP A 352 26.83 -3.84 -3.54
C ASP A 352 27.97 -3.32 -2.67
N GLN A 353 29.19 -3.35 -3.22
CA GLN A 353 30.42 -2.99 -2.52
C GLN A 353 30.46 -1.50 -2.11
N LYS A 354 29.78 -0.62 -2.85
CA LYS A 354 29.73 0.80 -2.54
C LYS A 354 28.81 1.07 -1.36
N LEU A 355 27.67 0.37 -1.31
CA LEU A 355 26.76 0.45 -0.18
C LEU A 355 27.38 -0.15 1.07
N ILE A 356 28.09 -1.29 0.96
CA ILE A 356 28.85 -1.91 2.07
C ILE A 356 29.90 -0.93 2.60
N ALA A 357 30.68 -0.31 1.70
CA ALA A 357 31.69 0.68 2.09
C ALA A 357 31.07 1.92 2.75
N LEU A 358 29.94 2.42 2.23
CA LEU A 358 29.19 3.54 2.81
C LEU A 358 28.75 3.25 4.24
N TYR A 359 28.38 1.99 4.52
CA TYR A 359 27.95 1.57 5.85
C TYR A 359 29.10 1.23 6.80
N GLY A 360 30.32 1.04 6.28
CA GLY A 360 31.45 0.55 7.05
C GLY A 360 31.27 -0.89 7.53
N GLY A 361 30.51 -1.68 6.76
CA GLY A 361 30.17 -3.07 7.08
C GLY A 361 31.20 -4.08 6.58
N SER A 362 31.03 -5.33 6.99
CA SER A 362 31.80 -6.48 6.53
C SER A 362 30.87 -7.54 5.94
N ALA A 363 31.07 -7.89 4.67
CA ALA A 363 30.22 -8.84 3.95
C ALA A 363 30.64 -10.29 4.20
N ALA A 364 29.66 -11.17 4.40
CA ALA A 364 29.80 -12.61 4.30
C ALA A 364 29.53 -13.11 2.87
N ALA A 365 29.90 -14.36 2.58
CA ALA A 365 29.75 -14.94 1.24
C ALA A 365 28.30 -15.06 0.75
N ASP A 366 27.34 -15.13 1.66
CA ASP A 366 25.90 -15.21 1.37
C ASP A 366 25.22 -13.84 1.18
N GLY A 367 26.01 -12.76 1.15
CA GLY A 367 25.52 -11.38 0.99
C GLY A 367 25.04 -10.74 2.29
N GLU A 368 25.14 -11.42 3.43
CA GLU A 368 24.90 -10.80 4.73
C GLU A 368 26.05 -9.86 5.08
N VAL A 369 25.71 -8.70 5.59
CA VAL A 369 26.66 -7.66 5.96
C VAL A 369 26.50 -7.36 7.44
N THR A 370 27.52 -7.61 8.23
CA THR A 370 27.58 -7.20 9.65
C THR A 370 27.79 -5.70 9.74
N LEU A 371 27.01 -5.03 10.59
CA LEU A 371 26.98 -3.58 10.74
C LEU A 371 27.33 -3.17 12.18
N PRO A 372 28.59 -2.89 12.49
CA PRO A 372 29.04 -2.69 13.88
C PRO A 372 28.51 -1.42 14.54
N LYS A 373 28.04 -0.45 13.74
CA LYS A 373 27.55 0.86 14.20
C LYS A 373 26.21 1.23 13.58
N ARG A 374 25.36 0.23 13.34
CA ARG A 374 24.08 0.46 12.66
C ARG A 374 23.10 -0.65 13.03
N ARG A 375 21.88 -0.30 13.43
CA ARG A 375 20.88 -1.28 13.85
C ARG A 375 19.56 -1.10 13.10
N GLY A 376 19.06 -2.22 12.57
CA GLY A 376 17.73 -2.36 12.00
C GLY A 376 17.43 -1.47 10.80
N ILE A 377 16.22 -1.58 10.33
CA ILE A 377 15.73 -0.93 9.11
C ILE A 377 15.70 0.61 9.21
N LEU A 378 15.56 1.17 10.41
CA LEU A 378 15.52 2.63 10.60
C LEU A 378 16.88 3.29 10.31
N ASN A 379 17.96 2.54 10.43
CA ASN A 379 19.31 3.00 10.16
C ASN A 379 19.82 2.58 8.77
N GLN A 380 18.96 1.93 7.92
CA GLN A 380 19.28 1.72 6.52
C GLN A 380 19.23 3.03 5.72
N GLY A 381 20.03 3.12 4.68
CA GLY A 381 20.07 4.28 3.78
C GLY A 381 18.72 4.63 3.18
N ALA A 382 17.86 3.64 2.97
CA ALA A 382 16.50 3.86 2.46
C ALA A 382 15.67 4.75 3.40
N PHE A 383 15.55 4.41 4.68
CA PHE A 383 14.81 5.21 5.66
C PHE A 383 15.46 6.57 5.86
N LEU A 384 16.77 6.61 6.07
CA LEU A 384 17.52 7.83 6.36
C LEU A 384 17.45 8.83 5.20
N SER A 385 17.47 8.35 3.95
CA SER A 385 17.37 9.21 2.76
C SER A 385 15.96 9.73 2.53
N VAL A 386 14.94 8.88 2.70
CA VAL A 386 13.54 9.30 2.52
C VAL A 386 13.15 10.39 3.52
N TYR A 387 13.65 10.29 4.75
CA TYR A 387 13.37 11.25 5.81
C TYR A 387 14.51 12.26 6.01
N ALA A 388 15.05 12.78 4.90
CA ALA A 388 16.01 13.87 4.89
C ALA A 388 15.73 14.81 3.72
N HIS A 389 16.18 16.05 3.85
CA HIS A 389 16.10 17.04 2.77
C HIS A 389 17.04 16.69 1.61
N ALA A 390 16.91 17.41 0.49
CA ALA A 390 17.77 17.16 -0.67
C ALA A 390 19.26 17.40 -0.34
N SER A 391 19.56 18.41 0.46
CA SER A 391 20.94 18.83 0.78
C SER A 391 21.29 18.79 2.26
N GLU A 392 20.37 18.40 3.15
CA GLU A 392 20.58 18.39 4.60
C GLU A 392 19.97 17.14 5.24
N THR A 393 20.35 16.84 6.49
CA THR A 393 19.63 15.89 7.34
C THR A 393 18.21 16.36 7.59
N GLY A 394 17.37 15.49 8.14
CA GLY A 394 15.97 15.84 8.42
C GLY A 394 15.52 15.32 9.79
N PRO A 395 16.11 15.82 10.91
CA PRO A 395 15.77 15.29 12.23
C PRO A 395 14.28 15.39 12.51
N VAL A 396 13.62 16.50 12.19
CA VAL A 396 12.16 16.64 12.35
C VAL A 396 11.40 15.59 11.52
N LEU A 397 11.83 15.35 10.27
CA LEU A 397 11.19 14.34 9.41
C LEU A 397 11.38 12.92 9.96
N ARG A 398 12.58 12.58 10.42
CA ARG A 398 12.91 11.30 11.07
C ARG A 398 12.14 11.12 12.37
N GLY A 399 12.09 12.16 13.22
CA GLY A 399 11.36 12.15 14.48
C GLY A 399 9.84 11.97 14.29
N VAL A 400 9.24 12.69 13.35
CA VAL A 400 7.81 12.53 12.98
C VAL A 400 7.54 11.12 12.45
N ALA A 401 8.46 10.57 11.65
CA ALA A 401 8.30 9.21 11.13
C ALA A 401 8.28 8.17 12.26
N VAL A 402 9.23 8.23 13.19
CA VAL A 402 9.25 7.35 14.37
C VAL A 402 8.00 7.54 15.22
N LEU A 403 7.65 8.79 15.55
CA LEU A 403 6.50 9.10 16.39
C LEU A 403 5.17 8.57 15.84
N ARG A 404 4.91 8.81 14.55
CA ARG A 404 3.66 8.38 13.92
C ARG A 404 3.62 6.90 13.58
N ARG A 405 4.73 6.34 13.09
CA ARG A 405 4.76 5.00 12.50
C ARG A 405 5.10 3.91 13.51
N LEU A 406 5.90 4.24 14.53
CA LEU A 406 6.31 3.27 15.54
C LEU A 406 5.67 3.51 16.91
N ALA A 407 5.40 4.76 17.28
CA ALA A 407 4.72 5.07 18.54
C ALA A 407 3.20 5.26 18.38
N CYS A 408 2.67 5.34 17.16
CA CYS A 408 1.26 5.65 16.86
C CYS A 408 0.75 6.95 17.52
N VAL A 409 1.63 7.91 17.76
CA VAL A 409 1.30 9.22 18.27
C VAL A 409 1.07 10.17 17.10
N ASN A 410 -0.16 10.61 16.92
CA ASN A 410 -0.52 11.55 15.88
C ASN A 410 -0.46 12.98 16.43
N LEU A 411 0.32 13.82 15.76
CA LEU A 411 0.34 15.25 15.98
C LEU A 411 -0.44 15.93 14.86
N ALA A 412 -1.19 16.97 15.22
CA ALA A 412 -1.82 17.84 14.24
C ALA A 412 -0.75 18.49 13.36
N SER A 413 -1.02 18.62 12.06
CA SER A 413 -0.09 19.32 11.17
C SER A 413 -0.12 20.82 11.44
N PRO A 414 1.00 21.55 11.26
CA PRO A 414 0.99 23.01 11.38
C PRO A 414 -0.11 23.66 10.51
N ALA A 415 -0.30 23.17 9.29
CA ALA A 415 -1.34 23.66 8.38
C ALA A 415 -2.75 23.46 8.94
N SER A 416 -3.05 22.31 9.60
CA SER A 416 -4.35 22.06 10.22
C SER A 416 -4.60 22.95 11.44
N LEU A 417 -3.54 23.50 12.03
CA LEU A 417 -3.59 24.46 13.13
C LEU A 417 -3.48 25.92 12.62
N MET A 418 -3.52 26.12 11.30
CA MET A 418 -3.33 27.44 10.65
C MET A 418 -2.00 28.12 11.04
N LEU A 419 -0.97 27.33 11.35
CA LEU A 419 0.34 27.85 11.72
C LEU A 419 1.22 27.95 10.47
N THR A 420 1.83 29.12 10.27
CA THR A 420 2.89 29.30 9.26
C THR A 420 4.22 28.96 9.90
N VAL A 421 4.89 27.93 9.39
CA VAL A 421 6.23 27.55 9.83
C VAL A 421 7.23 28.27 8.91
N PRO A 422 8.05 29.19 9.45
CA PRO A 422 9.08 29.82 8.62
C PRO A 422 10.13 28.78 8.23
N PRO A 423 10.67 28.84 6.99
CA PRO A 423 11.74 27.94 6.58
C PRO A 423 12.97 28.15 7.48
N LEU A 424 13.61 27.04 7.85
CA LEU A 424 14.85 27.07 8.61
C LEU A 424 15.94 27.74 7.77
N GLN A 425 16.49 28.82 8.29
CA GLN A 425 17.53 29.57 7.55
C GLN A 425 18.88 28.82 7.61
N PRO A 426 19.60 28.73 6.49
CA PRO A 426 20.97 28.21 6.49
C PRO A 426 21.86 29.05 7.40
N ASP A 427 22.62 28.39 8.25
CA ASP A 427 23.63 29.02 9.10
C ASP A 427 24.85 28.09 9.17
N PRO A 428 25.92 28.34 8.39
CA PRO A 428 27.09 27.47 8.34
C PRO A 428 27.91 27.46 9.64
N THR A 429 27.58 28.34 10.58
CA THR A 429 28.25 28.41 11.89
C THR A 429 27.58 27.54 12.95
N LYS A 430 26.43 26.92 12.61
CA LYS A 430 25.62 26.08 13.52
C LYS A 430 25.38 24.70 12.93
N THR A 431 25.31 23.69 13.80
CA THR A 431 24.82 22.37 13.38
C THR A 431 23.32 22.43 13.07
N THR A 432 22.80 21.44 12.36
CA THR A 432 21.34 21.29 12.12
C THR A 432 20.56 21.25 13.44
N ARG A 433 21.07 20.54 14.43
CA ARG A 433 20.50 20.49 15.78
C ARG A 433 20.43 21.87 16.43
N GLU A 434 21.54 22.62 16.46
CA GLU A 434 21.59 23.97 17.06
C GLU A 434 20.59 24.94 16.41
N ARG A 435 20.35 24.81 15.09
CA ARG A 435 19.37 25.63 14.37
C ARG A 435 17.94 25.28 14.77
N LEU A 436 17.62 23.99 14.91
CA LEU A 436 16.29 23.50 15.28
C LEU A 436 15.93 23.76 16.72
N GLU A 437 16.88 23.63 17.66
CA GLU A 437 16.68 23.97 19.08
C GLU A 437 16.28 25.43 19.29
N ILE A 438 16.75 26.34 18.44
CA ILE A 438 16.33 27.74 18.49
C ILE A 438 14.84 27.86 18.13
N HIS A 439 14.41 27.15 17.08
CA HIS A 439 13.02 27.14 16.67
C HIS A 439 12.09 26.53 17.74
N ALA A 440 12.52 25.47 18.39
CA ALA A 440 11.77 24.79 19.44
C ALA A 440 11.64 25.60 20.76
N ARG A 441 12.30 26.75 20.90
CA ARG A 441 12.14 27.63 22.07
C ARG A 441 10.81 28.40 22.08
N ASP A 442 10.17 28.56 20.93
CA ASP A 442 8.83 29.14 20.87
C ASP A 442 7.83 28.19 21.55
N PRO A 443 7.04 28.65 22.56
CA PRO A 443 6.12 27.78 23.27
C PRO A 443 5.07 27.10 22.37
N MET A 444 4.69 27.72 21.26
CA MET A 444 3.75 27.16 20.29
C MET A 444 4.38 25.98 19.53
N CYS A 445 5.64 26.08 19.16
CA CYS A 445 6.40 25.04 18.48
C CYS A 445 6.83 23.92 19.46
N ALA A 446 7.23 24.29 20.68
CA ALA A 446 7.72 23.38 21.71
C ALA A 446 6.72 22.25 22.05
N ASN A 447 5.42 22.50 21.98
CA ASN A 447 4.38 21.49 22.28
C ASN A 447 4.50 20.24 21.39
N CYS A 448 4.90 20.40 20.12
CA CYS A 448 5.14 19.29 19.20
C CYS A 448 6.62 18.87 19.20
N HIS A 449 7.53 19.86 19.15
CA HIS A 449 8.96 19.60 19.01
C HIS A 449 9.58 18.90 20.22
N SER A 450 9.05 19.11 21.44
CA SER A 450 9.47 18.33 22.61
C SER A 450 9.27 16.81 22.47
N LYS A 451 8.38 16.37 21.57
CA LYS A 451 8.13 14.95 21.29
C LYS A 451 8.86 14.47 20.05
N ILE A 452 9.02 15.36 19.05
CA ILE A 452 9.59 15.05 17.74
C ILE A 452 11.11 15.04 17.79
N ASP A 453 11.68 16.14 18.31
CA ASP A 453 13.12 16.42 18.19
C ASP A 453 14.00 15.40 18.90
N PRO A 454 13.68 14.91 20.12
CA PRO A 454 14.45 13.87 20.76
C PRO A 454 14.57 12.59 19.93
N LEU A 455 13.46 12.17 19.28
CA LEU A 455 13.49 11.02 18.40
C LEU A 455 14.35 11.27 17.16
N GLY A 456 14.27 12.48 16.60
CA GLY A 456 14.97 12.83 15.35
C GLY A 456 16.45 13.09 15.55
N PHE A 457 16.84 13.75 16.63
CA PHE A 457 18.25 14.07 16.92
C PHE A 457 19.11 12.83 17.14
N SER A 458 18.53 11.73 17.64
CA SER A 458 19.25 10.47 17.76
C SER A 458 19.87 9.98 16.44
N PHE A 459 19.30 10.39 15.28
CA PHE A 459 19.77 10.01 13.95
C PHE A 459 20.81 10.98 13.35
N GLU A 460 21.23 12.04 14.05
CA GLU A 460 22.16 13.03 13.49
C GLU A 460 23.58 12.48 13.29
N GLN A 461 23.88 11.30 13.83
CA GLN A 461 25.09 10.54 13.45
C GLN A 461 25.09 10.10 11.97
N TYR A 462 23.97 10.26 11.24
CA TYR A 462 23.84 9.95 9.82
C TYR A 462 23.49 11.19 9.01
N ASP A 463 24.18 11.37 7.91
CA ASP A 463 23.87 12.43 6.94
C ASP A 463 22.55 12.22 6.19
N GLY A 464 22.30 13.05 5.17
CA GLY A 464 21.06 13.00 4.38
C GLY A 464 20.94 11.81 3.43
N MET A 465 21.99 11.03 3.22
CA MET A 465 21.96 9.77 2.44
C MET A 465 22.22 8.53 3.30
N GLY A 466 22.40 8.70 4.60
CA GLY A 466 22.60 7.60 5.53
C GLY A 466 24.07 7.19 5.74
N GLN A 467 25.02 8.01 5.33
CA GLN A 467 26.43 7.81 5.68
C GLN A 467 26.68 8.27 7.12
N LEU A 468 27.52 7.52 7.86
CA LEU A 468 27.98 7.97 9.18
C LEU A 468 28.77 9.27 9.06
N GLN A 469 28.44 10.24 9.91
CA GLN A 469 29.12 11.51 9.99
C GLN A 469 29.55 11.81 11.44
N THR A 470 30.69 12.45 11.61
CA THR A 470 31.20 12.89 12.92
C THR A 470 31.13 14.41 13.08
N GLN A 471 30.84 15.11 11.99
CA GLN A 471 30.76 16.57 11.97
C GLN A 471 29.57 17.03 11.12
N ASP A 472 28.91 18.09 11.56
CA ASP A 472 27.92 18.89 10.83
C ASP A 472 28.38 20.35 10.86
N ASN A 473 28.60 20.96 9.68
CA ASN A 473 29.14 22.32 9.53
C ASN A 473 30.45 22.55 10.31
N ASN A 474 31.38 21.57 10.24
CA ASN A 474 32.69 21.58 10.93
C ASN A 474 32.61 21.57 12.47
N LYS A 475 31.47 21.23 13.03
CA LYS A 475 31.29 21.01 14.48
C LYS A 475 31.02 19.52 14.76
N PRO A 476 31.42 19.01 15.94
CA PRO A 476 31.06 17.66 16.34
C PRO A 476 29.55 17.43 16.29
N VAL A 477 29.13 16.28 15.76
CA VAL A 477 27.73 15.85 15.81
C VAL A 477 27.39 15.44 17.25
N ASP A 478 26.22 15.93 17.72
CA ASP A 478 25.60 15.51 18.95
C ASP A 478 24.28 14.79 18.64
N SER A 479 24.24 13.48 18.84
CA SER A 479 23.05 12.63 18.67
C SER A 479 22.46 12.16 20.00
N ALA A 480 23.07 12.53 21.13
CA ALA A 480 22.55 12.18 22.45
C ALA A 480 21.21 12.88 22.72
N THR A 481 20.24 12.16 23.27
CA THR A 481 18.89 12.67 23.47
C THR A 481 18.18 11.98 24.64
N THR A 482 17.08 12.61 25.12
CA THR A 482 16.19 12.01 26.11
C THR A 482 14.77 12.01 25.59
N VAL A 483 14.20 10.82 25.40
CA VAL A 483 12.81 10.61 24.97
C VAL A 483 11.89 10.54 26.18
N ALA A 484 10.79 11.30 26.16
CA ALA A 484 9.79 11.38 27.22
C ALA A 484 8.39 11.49 26.62
N LEU A 485 7.81 10.35 26.24
CA LEU A 485 6.50 10.22 25.59
C LEU A 485 5.45 9.54 26.47
N ASN A 486 5.85 9.11 27.65
CA ASN A 486 5.10 8.24 28.54
C ASN A 486 4.82 6.87 27.90
N LEU A 487 5.86 6.31 27.27
CA LEU A 487 5.87 5.00 26.62
C LEU A 487 6.99 4.13 27.22
N ASP A 488 6.93 2.82 26.97
CA ASP A 488 7.87 1.84 27.53
C ASP A 488 9.29 1.90 26.95
N PHE A 489 9.53 2.79 25.99
CA PHE A 489 10.85 3.11 25.46
C PHE A 489 11.31 4.55 25.80
N ASP A 490 10.73 5.18 26.79
CA ASP A 490 11.25 6.45 27.30
C ASP A 490 12.63 6.21 27.95
N GLY A 491 13.56 7.15 27.71
CA GLY A 491 14.93 7.00 28.21
C GLY A 491 15.92 7.95 27.56
N ALA A 492 17.16 7.91 28.06
CA ALA A 492 18.29 8.60 27.46
C ALA A 492 19.03 7.68 26.49
N TYR A 493 19.44 8.19 25.34
CA TYR A 493 20.08 7.48 24.26
C TYR A 493 21.25 8.29 23.72
N GLU A 494 22.41 7.66 23.52
CA GLU A 494 23.57 8.29 22.92
C GLU A 494 23.40 8.48 21.39
N ASN A 495 22.57 7.64 20.76
CA ASN A 495 22.39 7.64 19.31
C ASN A 495 21.17 6.80 18.88
N SER A 496 20.92 6.71 17.55
CA SER A 496 19.82 5.94 17.01
C SER A 496 19.98 4.43 17.11
N ASP A 497 21.17 3.88 17.35
CA ASP A 497 21.36 2.44 17.53
C ASP A 497 20.80 1.99 18.89
N GLU A 498 21.01 2.82 19.93
CA GLU A 498 20.42 2.59 21.24
C GLU A 498 18.90 2.78 21.22
N LEU A 499 18.42 3.86 20.57
CA LEU A 499 16.99 4.07 20.38
C LEU A 499 16.36 2.90 19.60
N ALA A 500 16.97 2.43 18.51
CA ALA A 500 16.48 1.29 17.74
C ALA A 500 16.38 0.00 18.58
N SER A 501 17.37 -0.21 19.47
CA SER A 501 17.36 -1.34 20.41
C SER A 501 16.21 -1.24 21.44
N ALA A 502 15.91 -0.05 21.92
CA ALA A 502 14.79 0.19 22.82
C ALA A 502 13.43 -0.01 22.09
N LEU A 503 13.28 0.54 20.89
CA LEU A 503 12.10 0.37 20.05
C LEU A 503 11.86 -1.11 19.69
N ALA A 504 12.93 -1.88 19.44
CA ALA A 504 12.85 -3.31 19.15
C ALA A 504 12.23 -4.13 20.30
N ASN A 505 12.43 -3.70 21.54
CA ASN A 505 11.92 -4.35 22.73
C ASN A 505 10.57 -3.80 23.21
N SER A 506 10.08 -2.71 22.63
CA SER A 506 8.89 -2.00 23.08
C SER A 506 7.59 -2.73 22.77
N ALA A 507 6.73 -2.90 23.77
CA ALA A 507 5.36 -3.40 23.60
C ALA A 507 4.48 -2.37 22.88
N ALA A 508 4.67 -1.08 23.14
CA ALA A 508 3.95 -0.01 22.46
C ALA A 508 4.24 -0.01 20.95
N VAL A 509 5.50 -0.26 20.55
CA VAL A 509 5.88 -0.37 19.15
C VAL A 509 5.25 -1.60 18.48
N ARG A 510 5.23 -2.75 19.15
CA ARG A 510 4.56 -3.96 18.63
C ARG A 510 3.06 -3.73 18.46
N GLU A 511 2.40 -3.07 19.41
CA GLU A 511 0.98 -2.72 19.28
C GLU A 511 0.75 -1.73 18.14
N CYS A 512 1.61 -0.71 18.01
CA CYS A 512 1.53 0.24 16.90
C CYS A 512 1.74 -0.44 15.54
N PHE A 513 2.65 -1.41 15.45
CA PHE A 513 2.82 -2.23 14.25
C PHE A 513 1.52 -2.98 13.90
N ALA A 514 0.89 -3.66 14.88
CA ALA A 514 -0.37 -4.34 14.65
C ALA A 514 -1.47 -3.41 14.13
N ARG A 515 -1.58 -2.19 14.69
CA ARG A 515 -2.48 -1.13 14.18
C ARG A 515 -2.20 -0.80 12.72
N ASN A 516 -0.93 -0.65 12.36
CA ASN A 516 -0.52 -0.32 11.00
C ASN A 516 -0.75 -1.48 10.02
N VAL A 517 -0.55 -2.74 10.44
CA VAL A 517 -0.94 -3.92 9.64
C VAL A 517 -2.45 -3.92 9.37
N PHE A 518 -3.26 -3.63 10.38
CA PHE A 518 -4.70 -3.52 10.19
C PHE A 518 -5.08 -2.40 9.22
N ARG A 519 -4.50 -1.20 9.36
CA ARG A 519 -4.74 -0.06 8.46
C ARG A 519 -4.36 -0.36 7.02
N ALA A 520 -3.17 -0.96 6.82
CA ALA A 520 -2.71 -1.41 5.51
C ALA A 520 -3.63 -2.47 4.88
N SER A 521 -4.26 -3.30 5.71
CA SER A 521 -5.17 -4.35 5.28
C SER A 521 -6.59 -3.83 5.03
N ALA A 522 -7.07 -2.96 5.92
CA ALA A 522 -8.40 -2.36 5.83
C ALA A 522 -8.51 -1.42 4.62
N GLY A 523 -7.44 -0.67 4.31
CA GLY A 523 -7.41 0.25 3.18
C GLY A 523 -8.49 1.34 3.27
N ARG A 524 -8.66 1.96 4.45
CA ARG A 524 -9.69 2.96 4.73
C ARG A 524 -9.12 4.14 5.51
N SER A 525 -9.89 5.21 5.64
CA SER A 525 -9.51 6.34 6.48
C SER A 525 -9.35 5.91 7.95
N ALA A 526 -8.51 6.62 8.69
CA ALA A 526 -8.26 6.32 10.10
C ALA A 526 -9.53 6.46 10.96
N ASP A 527 -10.40 7.42 10.62
CA ASP A 527 -11.64 7.67 11.36
C ASP A 527 -12.66 6.55 11.14
N ASP A 528 -12.76 6.01 9.92
CA ASP A 528 -13.68 4.92 9.59
C ASP A 528 -13.31 3.58 10.25
N VAL A 529 -12.05 3.41 10.63
CA VAL A 529 -11.54 2.12 11.12
C VAL A 529 -11.25 2.09 12.62
N LYS A 530 -11.37 3.19 13.34
CA LYS A 530 -10.90 3.33 14.73
C LYS A 530 -11.42 2.23 15.67
N VAL A 531 -12.72 1.93 15.63
CA VAL A 531 -13.33 0.90 16.49
C VAL A 531 -12.93 -0.50 16.02
N ALA A 532 -12.95 -0.74 14.70
CA ALA A 532 -12.52 -2.01 14.12
C ALA A 532 -11.03 -2.28 14.37
N GLU A 533 -10.19 -1.26 14.32
CA GLU A 533 -8.77 -1.33 14.66
C GLU A 533 -8.56 -1.73 16.12
N THR A 534 -9.32 -1.16 17.05
CA THR A 534 -9.25 -1.53 18.46
C THR A 534 -9.66 -2.99 18.66
N ALA A 535 -10.77 -3.41 18.09
CA ALA A 535 -11.23 -4.81 18.16
C ALA A 535 -10.21 -5.79 17.54
N TYR A 536 -9.55 -5.40 16.46
CA TYR A 536 -8.47 -6.20 15.87
C TYR A 536 -7.27 -6.32 16.83
N VAL A 537 -6.82 -5.21 17.42
CA VAL A 537 -5.68 -5.21 18.34
C VAL A 537 -5.96 -6.07 19.55
N ASP A 538 -7.17 -6.01 20.12
CA ASP A 538 -7.57 -6.85 21.23
C ASP A 538 -7.57 -8.34 20.84
N TYR A 539 -8.08 -8.69 19.66
CA TYR A 539 -8.00 -10.03 19.12
C TYR A 539 -6.54 -10.46 18.88
N TRP A 540 -5.73 -9.62 18.23
CA TRP A 540 -4.31 -9.89 17.94
C TRP A 540 -3.52 -10.26 19.21
N LYS A 541 -3.79 -9.61 20.34
CA LYS A 541 -3.16 -9.93 21.63
C LYS A 541 -3.46 -11.34 22.12
N THR A 542 -4.57 -11.93 21.68
CA THR A 542 -5.05 -13.25 22.13
C THR A 542 -4.79 -14.38 21.12
N VAL A 543 -4.33 -14.07 19.91
CA VAL A 543 -4.09 -15.09 18.87
C VAL A 543 -3.06 -16.10 19.36
N PRO A 544 -3.39 -17.40 19.36
CA PRO A 544 -2.48 -18.43 19.81
C PRO A 544 -1.17 -18.45 19.00
N LYS A 545 -0.09 -18.75 19.70
CA LYS A 545 1.20 -19.00 19.06
C LYS A 545 1.05 -20.17 18.08
N PRO A 546 1.58 -20.05 16.85
CA PRO A 546 1.54 -21.15 15.89
C PRO A 546 2.31 -22.36 16.43
N ALA A 547 1.84 -23.55 16.08
CA ALA A 547 2.53 -24.78 16.45
C ALA A 547 3.95 -24.79 15.83
N PRO A 548 4.96 -25.29 16.54
CA PRO A 548 6.28 -25.47 15.98
C PRO A 548 6.20 -26.45 14.80
N ASP A 549 6.82 -26.08 13.71
CA ASP A 549 6.97 -26.92 12.54
C ASP A 549 8.37 -27.58 12.60
N SER A 550 8.49 -28.77 12.01
CA SER A 550 9.74 -29.56 12.02
C SER A 550 10.93 -28.83 11.37
N ASN A 551 10.68 -27.85 10.53
CA ASN A 551 11.69 -27.10 9.78
C ASN A 551 12.00 -25.72 10.38
N HIS A 552 11.14 -25.24 11.30
CA HIS A 552 11.31 -23.93 11.92
C HIS A 552 11.19 -24.02 13.44
N PRO A 553 12.25 -23.66 14.18
CA PRO A 553 12.17 -23.63 15.64
C PRO A 553 11.19 -22.54 16.06
N THR A 554 10.29 -22.90 16.92
CA THR A 554 9.26 -22.12 17.62
C THR A 554 9.01 -20.71 17.02
N PRO A 555 8.08 -20.57 16.05
CA PRO A 555 7.76 -19.28 15.49
C PRO A 555 7.20 -18.33 16.56
N ALA A 556 7.53 -17.04 16.45
CA ALA A 556 6.99 -16.01 17.33
C ALA A 556 5.47 -15.86 17.12
N SER A 557 4.72 -15.59 18.19
CA SER A 557 3.30 -15.27 18.09
C SER A 557 3.06 -13.88 17.49
N ALA A 558 1.82 -13.58 17.12
CA ALA A 558 1.43 -12.24 16.72
C ALA A 558 1.79 -11.22 17.82
N ALA A 559 1.44 -11.49 19.08
CA ALA A 559 1.70 -10.62 20.22
C ALA A 559 3.20 -10.42 20.52
N GLU A 560 4.07 -11.36 20.14
CA GLU A 560 5.53 -11.21 20.19
C GLU A 560 6.05 -10.34 19.03
N GLY A 561 5.17 -9.88 18.14
CA GLY A 561 5.50 -8.98 17.02
C GLY A 561 5.88 -9.71 15.73
N SER A 562 5.47 -10.95 15.54
CA SER A 562 5.65 -11.64 14.26
C SER A 562 4.90 -10.92 13.14
N ILE A 563 5.62 -10.60 12.05
CA ILE A 563 5.08 -9.89 10.89
C ILE A 563 4.03 -10.73 10.19
N LEU A 564 4.30 -12.03 9.98
CA LEU A 564 3.39 -12.94 9.32
C LEU A 564 2.15 -13.22 10.18
N GLU A 565 2.35 -13.43 11.47
CA GLU A 565 1.24 -13.72 12.38
C GLU A 565 0.31 -12.51 12.59
N ALA A 566 0.83 -11.28 12.51
CA ALA A 566 -0.02 -10.10 12.50
C ALA A 566 -0.93 -10.05 11.25
N LEU A 567 -0.42 -10.44 10.07
CA LEU A 567 -1.24 -10.57 8.86
C LEU A 567 -2.24 -11.74 8.97
N ARG A 568 -1.82 -12.89 9.53
CA ARG A 568 -2.73 -14.03 9.80
C ARG A 568 -3.87 -13.60 10.71
N ALA A 569 -3.58 -12.84 11.77
CA ALA A 569 -4.59 -12.32 12.69
C ALA A 569 -5.66 -11.48 12.00
N VAL A 570 -5.33 -10.74 10.94
CA VAL A 570 -6.33 -9.99 10.15
C VAL A 570 -7.37 -10.93 9.56
N ILE A 571 -6.94 -11.95 8.82
CA ILE A 571 -7.85 -12.84 8.10
C ILE A 571 -8.56 -13.85 9.01
N THR A 572 -7.99 -14.15 10.18
CA THR A 572 -8.63 -15.06 11.17
C THR A 572 -9.52 -14.32 12.15
N SER A 573 -9.51 -12.98 12.15
CA SER A 573 -10.35 -12.21 13.08
C SER A 573 -11.84 -12.56 12.90
N PRO A 574 -12.63 -12.53 13.97
CA PRO A 574 -14.07 -12.83 13.91
C PRO A 574 -14.83 -11.90 12.93
N ASN A 575 -14.36 -10.68 12.77
CA ASN A 575 -15.00 -9.64 11.96
C ASN A 575 -14.57 -9.66 10.48
N PHE A 576 -13.64 -10.55 10.08
CA PHE A 576 -13.08 -10.53 8.73
C PHE A 576 -14.12 -10.77 7.64
N THR A 577 -15.05 -11.67 7.85
CA THR A 577 -16.09 -12.04 6.87
C THR A 577 -17.35 -11.18 6.95
N GLN A 578 -17.32 -10.13 7.76
CA GLN A 578 -18.49 -9.28 7.99
C GLN A 578 -18.19 -7.82 7.72
N ARG A 579 -19.23 -7.09 7.29
CA ARG A 579 -19.20 -5.64 7.12
C ARG A 579 -20.42 -5.03 7.79
N ARG A 580 -20.36 -3.76 8.17
CA ARG A 580 -21.56 -2.98 8.50
C ARG A 580 -22.18 -2.44 7.21
N ALA A 581 -23.51 -2.30 7.16
CA ALA A 581 -24.18 -1.62 6.08
C ALA A 581 -23.70 -0.16 5.96
N GLN A 582 -23.76 0.39 4.76
CA GLN A 582 -23.45 1.82 4.49
C GLN A 582 -24.66 2.69 4.77
#